data_97ee7da2df4dc3be7ff91ca28b2e1456
#
_entry.id   97ee7da2df4dc3be7ff91ca28b2e1456
#
_cell.length_a   1.000
_cell.length_b   1.000
_cell.length_c   1.000
_cell.angle_alpha   90.00
_cell.angle_beta   90.00
_cell.angle_gamma   90.00
#
_symmetry.space_group_name_H-M   'P 1'
#
loop_
_entity.id
_entity.type
_entity.pdbx_description
1 polymer ?
#
loop_
_entity_poly.entity_id
_entity_poly.type
_entity_poly.pdbx_seq_one_letter_code
_entity_poly.pdbx_strand_id
1 'polypeptide(L)'
;WTDVTLSGASYEENYTIDPLFGNSKENMLYQCSYIGDADPKDPYLSPLFGNFEGFPPMLMQVGSYEVLLDDTREAAKKARAEGVKVRCSVYDGMFHVFQMGLDLIPESREAWEEVGEYLRIVYRIHRDQEGKVVKKVKTRRKDTEERAKLNLLAFLKRELK
;
A
#
# COMPACT_ATOMS: atom_id res chain seq x y z
N TRP A 1 -0.87 -0.97 8.55
CA TRP A 1 -0.96 0.19 9.44
C TRP A 1 0.29 1.04 9.35
N THR A 2 0.09 2.35 9.30
CA THR A 2 1.17 3.33 9.51
C THR A 2 1.01 4.05 10.84
N ASP A 3 -0.14 3.89 11.49
CA ASP A 3 -0.45 4.42 12.82
C ASP A 3 -1.22 3.39 13.66
N VAL A 4 -0.53 2.68 14.54
CA VAL A 4 -1.16 1.71 15.46
C VAL A 4 -1.85 2.39 16.65
N THR A 5 -1.82 3.74 16.74
CA THR A 5 -2.63 4.47 17.72
C THR A 5 -4.09 4.62 17.28
N LEU A 6 -4.39 4.26 16.02
CA LEU A 6 -5.73 4.31 15.41
C LEU A 6 -6.33 5.73 15.47
N SER A 7 -5.50 6.76 15.26
CA SER A 7 -5.93 8.16 15.43
C SER A 7 -6.72 8.72 14.25
N GLY A 8 -6.73 8.04 13.09
CA GLY A 8 -7.46 8.45 11.90
C GLY A 8 -8.98 8.39 12.09
N ALA A 9 -9.71 9.38 11.53
CA ALA A 9 -11.18 9.38 11.57
C ALA A 9 -11.79 8.19 10.84
N SER A 10 -11.13 7.69 9.78
CA SER A 10 -11.59 6.55 9.00
C SER A 10 -11.76 5.26 9.81
N TYR A 11 -11.09 5.12 10.95
CA TYR A 11 -11.31 3.98 11.85
C TYR A 11 -12.72 3.94 12.44
N GLU A 12 -13.35 5.09 12.61
CA GLU A 12 -14.73 5.19 13.07
C GLU A 12 -15.72 5.31 11.90
N GLU A 13 -15.40 6.12 10.90
CA GLU A 13 -16.29 6.40 9.79
C GLU A 13 -16.49 5.18 8.87
N ASN A 14 -15.44 4.43 8.62
CA ASN A 14 -15.46 3.25 7.74
C ASN A 14 -15.70 1.93 8.48
N TYR A 15 -15.79 1.96 9.78
CA TYR A 15 -15.92 0.77 10.62
C TYR A 15 -17.06 -0.18 10.20
N THR A 16 -18.19 0.37 9.77
CA THR A 16 -19.35 -0.43 9.38
C THR A 16 -19.37 -0.84 7.91
N ILE A 17 -18.52 -0.22 7.09
CA ILE A 17 -18.51 -0.44 5.64
C ILE A 17 -17.27 -1.17 5.14
N ASP A 18 -16.18 -1.21 5.91
CA ASP A 18 -15.00 -2.01 5.57
C ASP A 18 -15.31 -3.50 5.75
N PRO A 19 -15.34 -4.30 4.66
CA PRO A 19 -15.73 -5.70 4.76
C PRO A 19 -14.68 -6.60 5.41
N LEU A 20 -13.42 -6.14 5.54
CA LEU A 20 -12.33 -6.94 6.10
C LEU A 20 -12.04 -6.58 7.56
N PHE A 21 -12.02 -5.30 7.88
CA PHE A 21 -11.71 -4.82 9.24
C PHE A 21 -12.90 -4.24 9.96
N GLY A 22 -14.00 -3.99 9.25
CA GLY A 22 -15.25 -3.56 9.86
C GLY A 22 -15.85 -4.62 10.76
N ASN A 23 -16.61 -4.19 11.75
CA ASN A 23 -17.25 -5.05 12.78
C ASN A 23 -16.27 -5.89 13.64
N SER A 24 -14.96 -5.62 13.55
CA SER A 24 -13.94 -6.37 14.28
C SER A 24 -13.15 -5.53 15.28
N LYS A 25 -13.74 -4.41 15.75
CA LYS A 25 -13.12 -3.53 16.77
C LYS A 25 -12.52 -4.32 17.93
N GLU A 26 -13.19 -5.41 18.35
CA GLU A 26 -12.75 -6.22 19.47
C GLU A 26 -11.66 -7.23 19.11
N ASN A 27 -11.47 -7.57 17.82
CA ASN A 27 -10.71 -8.77 17.45
C ASN A 27 -9.38 -8.52 16.71
N MET A 28 -9.21 -7.44 15.95
CA MET A 28 -8.00 -7.27 15.16
C MET A 28 -7.24 -5.98 15.44
N LEU A 29 -7.94 -4.85 15.53
CA LEU A 29 -7.30 -3.54 15.64
C LEU A 29 -6.89 -3.21 17.08
N TYR A 30 -7.72 -3.59 18.06
CA TYR A 30 -7.54 -3.21 19.45
C TYR A 30 -6.85 -4.26 20.33
N GLN A 31 -6.67 -5.49 19.81
CA GLN A 31 -5.99 -6.59 20.53
C GLN A 31 -4.68 -6.99 19.86
N CYS A 32 -3.99 -6.04 19.23
CA CYS A 32 -2.73 -6.33 18.58
C CYS A 32 -1.63 -6.58 19.62
N SER A 33 -1.43 -7.85 19.98
CA SER A 33 -0.36 -8.28 20.89
C SER A 33 1.05 -7.95 20.36
N TYR A 34 1.16 -7.56 19.09
CA TYR A 34 2.41 -7.11 18.47
C TYR A 34 2.99 -5.86 19.15
N ILE A 35 2.14 -4.97 19.65
CA ILE A 35 2.57 -3.73 20.30
C ILE A 35 3.20 -4.04 21.67
N GLY A 36 2.68 -5.02 22.42
CA GLY A 36 3.10 -5.32 23.78
C GLY A 36 3.07 -4.07 24.67
N ASP A 37 4.13 -3.88 25.43
CA ASP A 37 4.31 -2.72 26.33
C ASP A 37 5.05 -1.54 25.65
N ALA A 38 5.26 -1.58 24.32
CA ALA A 38 5.98 -0.53 23.60
C ALA A 38 5.11 0.72 23.40
N ASP A 39 5.77 1.87 23.22
CA ASP A 39 5.07 3.10 22.83
C ASP A 39 4.42 2.93 21.45
N PRO A 40 3.09 3.02 21.30
CA PRO A 40 2.43 2.89 20.02
C PRO A 40 2.85 3.98 19.00
N LYS A 41 3.50 5.05 19.42
CA LYS A 41 4.11 6.08 18.57
C LYS A 41 5.55 5.80 18.19
N ASP A 42 6.13 4.68 18.63
CA ASP A 42 7.45 4.28 18.17
C ASP A 42 7.44 4.16 16.63
N PRO A 43 8.35 4.83 15.89
CA PRO A 43 8.42 4.78 14.45
C PRO A 43 8.55 3.38 13.83
N TYR A 44 9.06 2.42 14.59
CA TYR A 44 9.12 1.02 14.16
C TYR A 44 7.78 0.29 14.26
N LEU A 45 6.85 0.82 15.06
CA LEU A 45 5.47 0.34 15.14
C LEU A 45 4.53 1.17 14.28
N SER A 46 4.69 2.48 14.34
CA SER A 46 3.88 3.46 13.64
C SER A 46 4.75 4.35 12.75
N PRO A 47 5.05 3.93 11.52
CA PRO A 47 5.89 4.69 10.59
C PRO A 47 5.44 6.13 10.34
N LEU A 48 4.17 6.44 10.57
CA LEU A 48 3.64 7.80 10.49
C LEU A 48 4.39 8.78 11.40
N PHE A 49 4.88 8.33 12.56
CA PHE A 49 5.65 9.17 13.50
C PHE A 49 7.15 9.20 13.18
N GLY A 50 7.59 8.43 12.19
CA GLY A 50 8.97 8.42 11.71
C GLY A 50 9.34 9.60 10.82
N ASN A 51 10.52 9.54 10.22
CA ASN A 51 11.03 10.51 9.26
C ASN A 51 11.06 9.89 7.87
N PHE A 52 10.45 10.55 6.89
CA PHE A 52 10.44 10.14 5.48
C PHE A 52 11.50 10.86 4.63
N GLU A 53 12.26 11.79 5.20
CA GLU A 53 13.29 12.51 4.47
C GLU A 53 14.28 11.53 3.79
N GLY A 54 14.58 11.76 2.51
CA GLY A 54 15.46 10.89 1.74
C GLY A 54 14.83 9.60 1.21
N PHE A 55 13.55 9.34 1.47
CA PHE A 55 12.86 8.19 0.87
C PHE A 55 12.75 8.33 -0.65
N PRO A 56 12.82 7.19 -1.37
CA PRO A 56 12.57 7.20 -2.82
C PRO A 56 11.15 7.67 -3.13
N PRO A 57 10.86 8.01 -4.40
CA PRO A 57 9.50 8.28 -4.82
C PRO A 57 8.55 7.14 -4.43
N MET A 58 7.37 7.47 -3.93
CA MET A 58 6.40 6.53 -3.39
C MET A 58 5.10 6.54 -4.19
N LEU A 59 4.51 5.37 -4.39
CA LEU A 59 3.12 5.18 -4.79
C LEU A 59 2.36 4.56 -3.62
N MET A 60 1.29 5.21 -3.20
CA MET A 60 0.38 4.73 -2.18
C MET A 60 -1.01 4.58 -2.78
N GLN A 61 -1.66 3.45 -2.53
CA GLN A 61 -3.01 3.16 -3.00
C GLN A 61 -3.86 2.71 -1.82
N VAL A 62 -5.10 3.18 -1.76
CA VAL A 62 -6.04 2.84 -0.69
C VAL A 62 -7.47 2.90 -1.21
N GLY A 63 -8.35 2.07 -0.66
CA GLY A 63 -9.78 2.12 -0.92
C GLY A 63 -10.48 3.16 -0.03
N SER A 64 -11.53 3.79 -0.55
CA SER A 64 -12.27 4.79 0.23
C SER A 64 -13.08 4.18 1.38
N TYR A 65 -13.35 2.89 1.34
CA TYR A 65 -14.08 2.15 2.39
C TYR A 65 -13.16 1.50 3.43
N GLU A 66 -11.84 1.68 3.30
CA GLU A 66 -10.89 1.12 4.26
C GLU A 66 -10.89 1.91 5.58
N VAL A 67 -10.83 1.22 6.71
CA VAL A 67 -10.52 1.85 8.00
C VAL A 67 -9.10 2.47 8.00
N LEU A 68 -8.20 1.99 7.13
CA LEU A 68 -6.83 2.47 6.95
C LEU A 68 -6.71 3.64 5.97
N LEU A 69 -7.83 4.26 5.55
CA LEU A 69 -7.83 5.36 4.59
C LEU A 69 -6.98 6.53 5.07
N ASP A 70 -7.18 6.96 6.31
CA ASP A 70 -6.44 8.10 6.87
C ASP A 70 -4.97 7.76 7.17
N ASP A 71 -4.64 6.52 7.52
CA ASP A 71 -3.26 6.05 7.60
C ASP A 71 -2.49 6.40 6.32
N THR A 72 -3.08 6.04 5.19
CA THR A 72 -2.46 6.27 3.87
C THR A 72 -2.40 7.76 3.54
N ARG A 73 -3.46 8.51 3.81
CA ARG A 73 -3.54 9.96 3.54
C ARG A 73 -2.54 10.76 4.36
N GLU A 74 -2.48 10.49 5.67
CA GLU A 74 -1.57 11.22 6.56
C GLU A 74 -0.11 10.84 6.31
N ALA A 75 0.21 9.57 6.05
CA ALA A 75 1.53 9.15 5.64
C ALA A 75 1.95 9.83 4.32
N ALA A 76 1.07 9.89 3.33
CA ALA A 76 1.34 10.57 2.06
C ALA A 76 1.56 12.07 2.24
N LYS A 77 0.74 12.71 3.08
CA LYS A 77 0.85 14.15 3.40
C LYS A 77 2.16 14.46 4.10
N LYS A 78 2.51 13.69 5.12
CA LYS A 78 3.76 13.83 5.86
C LYS A 78 4.98 13.61 4.96
N ALA A 79 5.01 12.55 4.19
CA ALA A 79 6.10 12.26 3.28
C ALA A 79 6.31 13.39 2.26
N ARG A 80 5.22 13.97 1.71
CA ARG A 80 5.32 15.16 0.82
C ARG A 80 5.88 16.37 1.55
N ALA A 81 5.47 16.60 2.79
CA ALA A 81 5.98 17.72 3.59
C ALA A 81 7.48 17.57 3.89
N GLU A 82 8.00 16.34 3.95
CA GLU A 82 9.39 16.00 4.13
C GLU A 82 10.18 15.84 2.79
N GLY A 83 9.60 16.32 1.69
CA GLY A 83 10.28 16.42 0.38
C GLY A 83 10.21 15.17 -0.48
N VAL A 84 9.48 14.14 -0.08
CA VAL A 84 9.31 12.92 -0.87
C VAL A 84 8.27 13.14 -1.98
N LYS A 85 8.56 12.64 -3.17
CA LYS A 85 7.59 12.61 -4.29
C LYS A 85 6.60 11.48 -4.04
N VAL A 86 5.36 11.81 -3.70
CA VAL A 86 4.32 10.81 -3.41
C VAL A 86 3.15 10.95 -4.37
N ARG A 87 2.82 9.87 -5.07
CA ARG A 87 1.51 9.66 -5.71
C ARG A 87 0.64 8.89 -4.70
N CYS A 88 -0.51 9.44 -4.35
CA CYS A 88 -1.47 8.78 -3.46
C CYS A 88 -2.81 8.71 -4.19
N SER A 89 -3.29 7.52 -4.46
CA SER A 89 -4.51 7.24 -5.19
C SER A 89 -5.53 6.59 -4.25
N VAL A 90 -6.71 7.21 -4.17
CA VAL A 90 -7.86 6.69 -3.40
C VAL A 90 -8.85 6.13 -4.41
N TYR A 91 -9.16 4.84 -4.30
CA TYR A 91 -10.11 4.13 -5.14
C TYR A 91 -11.48 4.12 -4.47
N ASP A 92 -12.45 4.75 -5.14
CA ASP A 92 -13.79 4.91 -4.58
C ASP A 92 -14.53 3.59 -4.43
N GLY A 93 -15.19 3.38 -3.29
CA GLY A 93 -15.92 2.16 -2.98
C GLY A 93 -15.04 0.93 -2.73
N MET A 94 -13.71 1.04 -2.80
CA MET A 94 -12.82 -0.09 -2.62
C MET A 94 -12.46 -0.31 -1.16
N PHE A 95 -12.21 -1.57 -0.83
CA PHE A 95 -11.89 -2.10 0.50
C PHE A 95 -10.43 -2.51 0.62
N HIS A 96 -9.99 -2.88 1.81
CA HIS A 96 -8.61 -3.26 2.07
C HIS A 96 -8.13 -4.40 1.15
N VAL A 97 -6.94 -4.23 0.57
CA VAL A 97 -6.31 -5.15 -0.38
C VAL A 97 -7.16 -5.50 -1.61
N PHE A 98 -8.04 -4.60 -2.05
CA PHE A 98 -8.87 -4.79 -3.23
C PHE A 98 -8.06 -5.17 -4.48
N GLN A 99 -6.78 -4.79 -4.53
CA GLN A 99 -5.85 -5.17 -5.60
C GLN A 99 -5.71 -6.69 -5.76
N MET A 100 -6.03 -7.48 -4.72
CA MET A 100 -6.06 -8.94 -4.81
C MET A 100 -7.20 -9.47 -5.67
N GLY A 101 -8.18 -8.63 -5.99
CA GLY A 101 -9.27 -8.96 -6.91
C GLY A 101 -8.83 -9.21 -8.34
N LEU A 102 -7.61 -8.81 -8.72
CA LEU A 102 -7.01 -9.01 -10.05
C LEU A 102 -7.98 -8.60 -11.16
N ASP A 103 -8.26 -9.52 -12.10
CA ASP A 103 -9.15 -9.28 -13.23
C ASP A 103 -10.65 -9.33 -12.87
N LEU A 104 -11.00 -9.72 -11.64
CA LEU A 104 -12.40 -9.83 -11.18
C LEU A 104 -13.00 -8.46 -10.80
N ILE A 105 -12.16 -7.52 -10.38
CA ILE A 105 -12.57 -6.18 -9.95
C ILE A 105 -11.92 -5.16 -10.90
N PRO A 106 -12.70 -4.32 -11.59
CA PRO A 106 -12.17 -3.31 -12.51
C PRO A 106 -11.13 -2.39 -11.85
N GLU A 107 -11.42 -1.89 -10.66
CA GLU A 107 -10.56 -1.00 -9.88
C GLU A 107 -9.23 -1.68 -9.48
N SER A 108 -9.25 -2.99 -9.25
CA SER A 108 -8.04 -3.78 -9.02
C SER A 108 -7.13 -3.78 -10.25
N ARG A 109 -7.71 -3.92 -11.45
CA ARG A 109 -6.96 -3.85 -12.71
C ARG A 109 -6.35 -2.47 -12.92
N GLU A 110 -7.14 -1.41 -12.70
CA GLU A 110 -6.67 -0.02 -12.79
C GLU A 110 -5.53 0.25 -11.81
N ALA A 111 -5.63 -0.25 -10.57
CA ALA A 111 -4.58 -0.11 -9.58
C ALA A 111 -3.27 -0.79 -10.02
N TRP A 112 -3.33 -1.97 -10.63
CA TRP A 112 -2.16 -2.64 -11.18
C TRP A 112 -1.59 -1.95 -12.41
N GLU A 113 -2.44 -1.38 -13.26
CA GLU A 113 -2.01 -0.54 -14.39
C GLU A 113 -1.27 0.70 -13.89
N GLU A 114 -1.79 1.36 -12.86
CA GLU A 114 -1.12 2.49 -12.20
C GLU A 114 0.26 2.11 -11.65
N VAL A 115 0.37 0.98 -10.95
CA VAL A 115 1.66 0.45 -10.48
C VAL A 115 2.64 0.27 -11.63
N GLY A 116 2.18 -0.33 -12.73
CA GLY A 116 3.00 -0.55 -13.93
C GLY A 116 3.46 0.76 -14.58
N GLU A 117 2.60 1.77 -14.64
CA GLU A 117 2.94 3.09 -15.14
C GLU A 117 3.95 3.79 -14.22
N TYR A 118 3.68 3.78 -12.93
CA TYR A 118 4.54 4.41 -11.92
C TYR A 118 5.96 3.84 -11.97
N LEU A 119 6.11 2.53 -12.01
CA LEU A 119 7.41 1.88 -12.11
C LEU A 119 8.14 2.27 -13.39
N ARG A 120 7.43 2.38 -14.53
CA ARG A 120 8.03 2.84 -15.79
C ARG A 120 8.59 4.26 -15.67
N ILE A 121 7.88 5.15 -14.98
CA ILE A 121 8.32 6.54 -14.75
C ILE A 121 9.56 6.56 -13.85
N VAL A 122 9.51 5.86 -12.71
CA VAL A 122 10.62 5.81 -11.74
C VAL A 122 11.89 5.24 -12.38
N TYR A 123 11.79 4.16 -13.11
CA TYR A 123 12.94 3.57 -13.80
C TYR A 123 13.50 4.47 -14.92
N ARG A 124 12.67 5.27 -15.60
CA ARG A 124 13.14 6.25 -16.59
C ARG A 124 13.90 7.38 -15.91
N ILE A 125 13.38 7.90 -14.80
CA ILE A 125 14.06 8.94 -14.02
C ILE A 125 15.43 8.45 -13.56
N HIS A 126 15.52 7.23 -13.09
CA HIS A 126 16.80 6.64 -12.65
C HIS A 126 17.80 6.50 -13.80
N ARG A 127 17.35 6.14 -15.01
CA ARG A 127 18.18 6.10 -16.22
C ARG A 127 18.77 7.45 -16.58
N ASP A 128 17.97 8.50 -16.51
CA ASP A 128 18.38 9.84 -16.92
C ASP A 128 19.37 10.47 -15.94
N GLN A 129 19.31 10.11 -14.66
CA GLN A 129 20.25 10.62 -13.65
C GLN A 129 21.60 9.90 -13.64
N GLU A 130 21.66 8.63 -13.92
CA GLU A 130 22.90 7.85 -13.89
C GLU A 130 23.63 7.83 -15.23
N GLY A 131 23.06 8.33 -16.33
CA GLY A 131 23.72 8.43 -17.65
C GLY A 131 24.31 7.13 -18.20
N LYS A 132 24.27 6.04 -17.42
CA LYS A 132 24.80 4.73 -17.73
C LYS A 132 23.75 3.65 -17.68
N VAL A 133 23.28 3.29 -18.85
CA VAL A 133 23.05 1.92 -19.26
C VAL A 133 22.29 1.02 -18.29
N VAL A 134 21.02 0.92 -18.54
CA VAL A 134 20.45 -0.42 -18.70
C VAL A 134 20.09 -0.61 -20.16
N LYS A 135 21.13 -0.81 -21.01
CA LYS A 135 20.92 -1.54 -22.25
C LYS A 135 20.61 -2.98 -21.86
N LYS A 136 19.40 -3.42 -22.22
CA LYS A 136 18.86 -4.78 -22.06
C LYS A 136 18.28 -5.13 -20.69
N VAL A 137 17.09 -4.61 -20.39
CA VAL A 137 16.00 -5.50 -20.03
C VAL A 137 15.04 -5.54 -21.22
N LYS A 138 15.58 -5.97 -22.36
CA LYS A 138 14.79 -6.64 -23.38
C LYS A 138 14.71 -8.08 -22.89
N THR A 139 13.55 -8.55 -22.69
CA THR A 139 13.13 -9.87 -22.26
C THR A 139 12.85 -9.96 -20.77
N ARG A 140 11.62 -10.01 -20.49
CA ARG A 140 10.89 -10.81 -19.50
C ARG A 140 9.65 -10.11 -18.96
N ARG A 141 8.98 -9.31 -19.79
CA ARG A 141 7.69 -8.73 -19.42
C ARG A 141 6.67 -9.84 -19.10
N LYS A 142 6.61 -10.90 -19.93
CA LYS A 142 5.76 -12.06 -19.67
C LYS A 142 6.19 -12.87 -18.45
N ASP A 143 7.48 -13.11 -18.27
CA ASP A 143 7.99 -13.94 -17.17
C ASP A 143 7.80 -13.30 -15.78
N THR A 144 7.85 -11.96 -15.68
CA THR A 144 7.67 -11.27 -14.40
C THR A 144 6.20 -11.21 -13.99
N GLU A 145 5.32 -10.94 -14.95
CA GLU A 145 3.87 -10.97 -14.73
C GLU A 145 3.37 -12.40 -14.46
N GLU A 146 3.83 -13.39 -15.22
CA GLU A 146 3.49 -14.80 -14.96
C GLU A 146 4.05 -15.28 -13.61
N ARG A 147 5.27 -14.89 -13.26
CA ARG A 147 5.87 -15.28 -11.98
C ARG A 147 5.19 -14.62 -10.79
N ALA A 148 4.76 -13.36 -10.91
CA ALA A 148 3.96 -12.68 -9.90
C ALA A 148 2.57 -13.34 -9.76
N LYS A 149 1.91 -13.66 -10.87
CA LYS A 149 0.63 -14.40 -10.89
C LYS A 149 0.78 -15.80 -10.27
N LEU A 150 1.85 -16.54 -10.61
CA LEU A 150 2.12 -17.87 -10.06
C LEU A 150 2.42 -17.85 -8.55
N ASN A 151 3.19 -16.85 -8.08
CA ASN A 151 3.49 -16.69 -6.66
C ASN A 151 2.23 -16.32 -5.87
N LEU A 152 1.38 -15.45 -6.41
CA LEU A 152 0.11 -15.07 -5.79
C LEU A 152 -0.88 -16.25 -5.77
N LEU A 153 -0.99 -17.01 -6.87
CA LEU A 153 -1.82 -18.22 -6.93
C LEU A 153 -1.32 -19.31 -5.97
N ALA A 154 -0.01 -19.44 -5.81
CA ALA A 154 0.59 -20.39 -4.85
C ALA A 154 0.30 -19.95 -3.40
N PHE A 155 0.38 -18.65 -3.11
CA PHE A 155 0.01 -18.09 -1.83
C PHE A 155 -1.46 -18.32 -1.52
N LEU A 156 -2.37 -17.93 -2.42
CA LEU A 156 -3.81 -18.14 -2.26
C LEU A 156 -4.20 -19.62 -2.06
N LYS A 157 -3.58 -20.54 -2.80
CA LYS A 157 -3.81 -21.99 -2.64
C LYS A 157 -3.32 -22.54 -1.30
N ARG A 158 -2.36 -21.88 -0.66
CA ARG A 158 -1.83 -22.29 0.64
C ARG A 158 -2.70 -21.80 1.78
N GLU A 159 -3.25 -20.58 1.66
CA GLU A 159 -4.06 -19.94 2.71
C GLU A 159 -5.55 -20.34 2.64
N LEU A 160 -6.01 -20.93 1.53
CA LEU A 160 -7.40 -21.40 1.34
C LEU A 160 -7.57 -22.93 1.61
N LYS A 161 -6.55 -23.60 2.18
CA LYS A 161 -6.64 -24.97 2.69
C LYS A 161 -6.71 -24.99 4.20
#